data_dd783deda1ef9bfc6e01caea1bbb5b64
#
_entry.id   dd783deda1ef9bfc6e01caea1bbb5b64
#
_cell.length_a   1.000
_cell.length_b   1.000
_cell.length_c   1.000
_cell.angle_alpha   90.00
_cell.angle_beta   90.00
_cell.angle_gamma   90.00
#
_symmetry.space_group_name_H-M   'P 1'
#
loop_
_entity.id
_entity.type
_entity.pdbx_description
1 polymer ?
#
loop_
_entity_poly.entity_id
_entity_poly.type
_entity_poly.pdbx_seq_one_letter_code
_entity_poly.pdbx_strand_id
1 'polypeptide(L)'
;VTIFRTFRIPFRHAAVLPLGLLLQAWACAAEAPITPGSVLDSLGNTRPRQAVTPPQVLLPLPSPPSEHDPRARRFRVNAFAMSGNTVFRERRLKQVVERFVDQELNLYDLNKAAAAITEFYHARGYTLARAVIPAQRVADGIVKLQIIEGRIGKLRFSGNRRFAEGFLATRTQMLQPGTLVTTERLEHDLLLLNDIPGLAAKVVLEPGAEFGTTDAEVKITEKLVTGSISLNNNGRNETGRNRLEAGLSLNSPFGWGDQLSLTGSITDHSLVRYWTAAYSLPLNTLGTRLSLSAARTGYDVSGAAAALGITGEVKTAEVGVSHPLVRTRENSQWLNVGLRRSRLVQNALGVTMSDNKISVLNLAYQLNHIHEDSAVTNLKLGLTSNFKGVRSATQQDAVRARYEVDVNHTSPFVQRWDLYLRGTMVYSAEMLPDTEKFSLGGPGSVRAYRPSEVRGDSGYLGTAELRHPFEVFGRMGMFRLTLDTGEVIYKMPGYADSRDKLHSAGVGAVLYAFKGVTASIDLATALGNRYKAADGQNHRVWMNVSASF
;
A
#
# COMPACT_ATOMS: atom_id res chain seq x y z
N VAL A 1 72.81 36.92 30.80
CA VAL A 1 73.11 36.76 29.39
C VAL A 1 71.92 36.06 28.71
N THR A 2 71.31 36.85 27.91
CA THR A 2 70.31 36.76 26.86
C THR A 2 70.21 35.43 26.10
N ILE A 3 69.00 34.96 25.72
CA ILE A 3 68.61 34.69 24.33
C ILE A 3 67.08 34.52 24.23
N PHE A 4 66.40 35.48 23.60
CA PHE A 4 65.05 35.38 23.05
C PHE A 4 65.08 34.59 21.74
N ARG A 5 64.28 33.54 21.63
CA ARG A 5 63.94 32.94 20.34
C ARG A 5 62.45 33.13 20.07
N THR A 6 62.15 33.96 19.11
CA THR A 6 60.86 34.22 18.47
C THR A 6 60.40 32.97 17.72
N PHE A 7 59.25 32.44 18.11
CA PHE A 7 58.46 31.47 17.29
C PHE A 7 57.38 32.25 16.52
N ARG A 8 57.53 32.32 15.21
CA ARG A 8 56.50 32.75 14.30
C ARG A 8 55.58 31.55 14.05
N ILE A 9 54.30 31.64 14.46
CA ILE A 9 53.23 30.74 14.09
C ILE A 9 52.50 31.32 12.87
N PRO A 10 52.34 30.57 11.77
CA PRO A 10 51.62 31.10 10.62
C PRO A 10 50.10 31.07 10.89
N PHE A 11 49.49 32.20 10.99
CA PHE A 11 48.05 32.40 11.01
C PHE A 11 47.46 32.11 9.61
N ARG A 12 47.02 30.88 9.40
CA ARG A 12 46.08 30.52 8.30
C ARG A 12 45.36 29.25 8.73
N HIS A 13 44.24 29.37 9.48
CA HIS A 13 43.13 28.41 9.58
C HIS A 13 42.28 28.60 10.86
N ALA A 14 42.14 29.80 11.38
CA ALA A 14 41.45 30.05 12.66
C ALA A 14 40.10 30.79 12.55
N ALA A 15 39.43 30.80 11.39
CA ALA A 15 38.21 31.59 11.22
C ALA A 15 36.92 30.82 10.89
N VAL A 16 36.93 29.46 10.87
CA VAL A 16 35.75 28.69 10.49
C VAL A 16 35.12 27.90 11.67
N LEU A 17 35.82 27.78 12.80
CA LEU A 17 35.36 26.95 13.93
C LEU A 17 34.31 27.58 14.87
N PRO A 18 34.17 28.88 15.07
CA PRO A 18 33.16 29.39 16.01
C PRO A 18 31.73 29.50 15.43
N LEU A 19 31.53 29.58 14.10
CA LEU A 19 30.18 29.69 13.54
C LEU A 19 29.41 28.39 13.55
N GLY A 20 30.10 27.25 13.39
CA GLY A 20 29.49 25.91 13.46
C GLY A 20 29.06 25.51 14.88
N LEU A 21 29.81 25.95 15.90
CA LEU A 21 29.50 25.70 17.31
C LEU A 21 28.38 26.63 17.84
N LEU A 22 28.29 27.84 17.34
CA LEU A 22 27.17 28.74 17.66
C LEU A 22 25.85 28.31 17.07
N LEU A 23 25.84 27.66 15.90
CA LEU A 23 24.65 27.03 15.32
C LEU A 23 24.23 25.76 16.05
N GLN A 24 25.15 25.04 16.71
CA GLN A 24 24.83 23.87 17.51
C GLN A 24 24.35 24.20 18.94
N ALA A 25 24.80 25.32 19.52
CA ALA A 25 24.37 25.76 20.85
C ALA A 25 22.96 26.39 20.86
N TRP A 26 22.42 26.79 19.70
CA TRP A 26 21.01 27.22 19.55
C TRP A 26 20.03 26.07 19.46
N ALA A 27 20.48 24.81 19.41
CA ALA A 27 19.64 23.63 19.27
C ALA A 27 18.88 23.23 20.55
N CYS A 28 19.09 23.92 21.67
CA CYS A 28 18.43 23.55 22.95
C CYS A 28 17.14 24.32 23.29
N ALA A 29 16.72 25.33 22.50
CA ALA A 29 15.47 26.06 22.74
C ALA A 29 14.89 26.75 21.48
N ALA A 30 15.35 26.39 20.26
CA ALA A 30 14.95 27.03 19.02
C ALA A 30 14.19 26.05 18.12
N GLU A 31 13.26 26.56 17.33
CA GLU A 31 12.53 25.87 16.27
C GLU A 31 13.39 24.83 15.55
N ALA A 32 12.85 23.60 15.38
CA ALA A 32 13.55 22.56 14.62
C ALA A 32 13.99 23.14 13.27
N PRO A 33 15.30 23.11 12.95
CA PRO A 33 15.83 23.79 11.77
C PRO A 33 15.16 23.26 10.50
N ILE A 34 14.86 24.15 9.57
CA ILE A 34 14.33 23.77 8.27
C ILE A 34 15.50 23.20 7.47
N THR A 35 15.44 21.90 7.23
CA THR A 35 16.44 21.14 6.50
C THR A 35 15.82 20.54 5.24
N PRO A 36 16.64 20.17 4.23
CA PRO A 36 16.13 19.47 3.05
C PRO A 36 15.26 18.26 3.39
N GLY A 37 15.65 17.48 4.41
CA GLY A 37 14.89 16.32 4.86
C GLY A 37 13.56 16.69 5.50
N SER A 38 13.48 17.75 6.34
CA SER A 38 12.22 18.18 6.94
C SER A 38 11.19 18.64 5.91
N VAL A 39 11.65 19.26 4.80
CA VAL A 39 10.79 19.65 3.68
C VAL A 39 10.29 18.41 2.94
N LEU A 40 11.16 17.44 2.64
CA LEU A 40 10.76 16.19 1.99
C LEU A 40 9.75 15.38 2.83
N ASP A 41 9.98 15.25 4.15
CA ASP A 41 9.06 14.56 5.05
C ASP A 41 7.67 15.20 5.03
N SER A 42 7.64 16.54 5.00
CA SER A 42 6.36 17.24 4.93
C SER A 42 5.59 16.96 3.64
N LEU A 43 6.27 16.69 2.52
CA LEU A 43 5.67 16.31 1.23
C LEU A 43 5.23 14.84 1.18
N GLY A 44 5.93 13.95 1.89
CA GLY A 44 5.68 12.49 1.85
C GLY A 44 4.39 12.04 2.53
N ASN A 45 3.83 12.84 3.43
CA ASN A 45 2.63 12.49 4.21
C ASN A 45 1.31 12.53 3.42
N THR A 46 1.35 12.90 2.13
CA THR A 46 0.16 13.13 1.31
C THR A 46 -0.14 12.05 0.28
N ARG A 47 0.63 10.95 0.21
CA ARG A 47 0.37 9.88 -0.76
C ARG A 47 -0.92 9.14 -0.42
N PRO A 48 -1.98 9.22 -1.26
CA PRO A 48 -3.17 8.41 -1.07
C PRO A 48 -2.82 6.94 -1.26
N ARG A 49 -3.19 6.10 -0.29
CA ARG A 49 -3.12 4.64 -0.44
C ARG A 49 -4.19 4.21 -1.45
N GLN A 50 -3.78 3.52 -2.51
CA GLN A 50 -4.73 2.88 -3.42
C GLN A 50 -5.50 1.79 -2.65
N ALA A 51 -6.82 1.94 -2.62
CA ALA A 51 -7.70 0.88 -2.15
C ALA A 51 -7.66 -0.27 -3.15
N VAL A 52 -7.38 -1.48 -2.68
CA VAL A 52 -7.48 -2.69 -3.50
C VAL A 52 -8.96 -2.99 -3.70
N THR A 53 -9.45 -2.84 -4.93
CA THR A 53 -10.81 -3.25 -5.29
C THR A 53 -10.80 -4.78 -5.48
N PRO A 54 -11.62 -5.53 -4.74
CA PRO A 54 -11.68 -6.98 -4.91
C PRO A 54 -12.19 -7.33 -6.32
N PRO A 55 -11.65 -8.39 -6.95
CA PRO A 55 -12.11 -8.84 -8.26
C PRO A 55 -13.57 -9.32 -8.19
N GLN A 56 -14.35 -8.98 -9.20
CA GLN A 56 -15.73 -9.42 -9.32
C GLN A 56 -15.80 -10.65 -10.23
N VAL A 57 -16.27 -11.77 -9.66
CA VAL A 57 -16.60 -13.00 -10.38
C VAL A 57 -18.12 -13.15 -10.37
N LEU A 58 -18.73 -13.18 -11.54
CA LEU A 58 -20.16 -13.43 -11.69
C LEU A 58 -20.34 -14.91 -12.04
N LEU A 59 -20.84 -15.69 -11.07
CA LEU A 59 -21.17 -17.09 -11.26
C LEU A 59 -22.67 -17.23 -11.53
N PRO A 60 -23.10 -18.05 -12.49
CA PRO A 60 -24.50 -18.42 -12.61
C PRO A 60 -24.93 -19.23 -11.38
N LEU A 61 -26.06 -18.86 -10.77
CA LEU A 61 -26.61 -19.59 -9.63
C LEU A 61 -27.08 -20.98 -10.08
N PRO A 62 -26.70 -22.05 -9.38
CA PRO A 62 -27.21 -23.39 -9.69
C PRO A 62 -28.73 -23.47 -9.42
N SER A 63 -29.46 -24.19 -10.27
CA SER A 63 -30.88 -24.48 -10.07
C SER A 63 -31.07 -25.28 -8.77
N PRO A 64 -32.15 -24.99 -8.00
CA PRO A 64 -32.44 -25.74 -6.78
C PRO A 64 -32.69 -27.22 -7.09
N PRO A 65 -32.43 -28.13 -6.15
CA PRO A 65 -32.71 -29.54 -6.30
C PRO A 65 -34.23 -29.78 -6.47
N SER A 66 -34.58 -30.83 -7.21
CA SER A 66 -35.97 -31.25 -7.44
C SER A 66 -36.73 -31.41 -6.13
N GLU A 67 -38.03 -31.07 -6.15
CA GLU A 67 -38.91 -31.17 -4.99
C GLU A 67 -38.90 -32.58 -4.38
N HIS A 68 -39.03 -32.66 -3.06
CA HIS A 68 -39.14 -33.90 -2.30
C HIS A 68 -40.50 -34.53 -2.57
N ASP A 69 -40.55 -35.64 -3.34
CA ASP A 69 -41.71 -36.51 -3.45
C ASP A 69 -41.63 -37.65 -2.45
N PRO A 70 -42.46 -37.68 -1.38
CA PRO A 70 -42.48 -38.75 -0.38
C PRO A 70 -42.86 -40.10 -0.93
N ARG A 71 -43.52 -40.15 -2.11
CA ARG A 71 -44.00 -41.40 -2.77
C ARG A 71 -42.99 -41.93 -3.78
N ALA A 72 -41.84 -41.29 -3.98
CA ALA A 72 -40.84 -41.75 -4.91
C ALA A 72 -40.32 -43.14 -4.53
N ARG A 73 -40.21 -44.04 -5.55
CA ARG A 73 -39.74 -45.40 -5.39
C ARG A 73 -38.35 -45.46 -4.76
N ARG A 74 -38.20 -46.23 -3.69
CA ARG A 74 -36.91 -46.49 -3.02
C ARG A 74 -36.31 -47.82 -3.48
N PHE A 75 -34.99 -47.90 -3.48
CA PHE A 75 -34.23 -49.09 -3.78
C PHE A 75 -32.94 -49.11 -2.96
N ARG A 76 -32.43 -50.29 -2.70
CA ARG A 76 -31.19 -50.46 -1.92
C ARG A 76 -29.98 -50.06 -2.76
N VAL A 77 -29.09 -49.20 -2.20
CA VAL A 77 -27.83 -48.76 -2.81
C VAL A 77 -26.68 -49.47 -2.09
N ASN A 78 -26.00 -50.38 -2.80
CA ASN A 78 -24.90 -51.17 -2.25
C ASN A 78 -23.54 -50.48 -2.48
N ALA A 79 -23.41 -49.69 -3.55
CA ALA A 79 -22.18 -48.98 -3.85
C ALA A 79 -22.42 -47.80 -4.82
N PHE A 80 -21.48 -46.87 -4.82
CA PHE A 80 -21.37 -45.80 -5.83
C PHE A 80 -20.16 -46.05 -6.74
N ALA A 81 -20.39 -46.02 -8.06
CA ALA A 81 -19.34 -46.00 -9.07
C ALA A 81 -19.11 -44.56 -9.52
N MET A 82 -17.87 -44.10 -9.48
CA MET A 82 -17.49 -42.71 -9.84
C MET A 82 -16.91 -42.65 -11.25
N SER A 83 -17.23 -41.61 -11.98
CA SER A 83 -16.63 -41.32 -13.30
C SER A 83 -16.40 -39.82 -13.48
N GLY A 84 -15.41 -39.43 -14.31
CA GLY A 84 -15.09 -38.04 -14.62
C GLY A 84 -14.23 -37.34 -13.56
N ASN A 85 -13.86 -38.01 -12.47
CA ASN A 85 -12.98 -37.48 -11.43
C ASN A 85 -11.51 -37.62 -11.86
N THR A 86 -10.83 -36.50 -12.11
CA THR A 86 -9.38 -36.44 -12.42
C THR A 86 -8.57 -35.85 -11.28
N VAL A 87 -9.19 -35.04 -10.41
CA VAL A 87 -8.55 -34.32 -9.30
C VAL A 87 -8.43 -35.19 -8.05
N PHE A 88 -9.51 -35.86 -7.67
CA PHE A 88 -9.54 -36.70 -6.47
C PHE A 88 -9.68 -38.16 -6.82
N ARG A 89 -8.93 -39.00 -6.12
CA ARG A 89 -9.02 -40.45 -6.27
C ARG A 89 -10.41 -40.93 -5.83
N GLU A 90 -10.96 -41.93 -6.54
CA GLU A 90 -12.29 -42.53 -6.28
C GLU A 90 -12.47 -42.94 -4.81
N ARG A 91 -11.44 -43.53 -4.19
CA ARG A 91 -11.45 -43.89 -2.76
C ARG A 91 -11.82 -42.72 -1.85
N ARG A 92 -11.32 -41.54 -2.15
CA ARG A 92 -11.59 -40.32 -1.33
C ARG A 92 -13.04 -39.87 -1.50
N LEU A 93 -13.56 -39.96 -2.71
CA LEU A 93 -14.95 -39.57 -3.00
C LEU A 93 -15.95 -40.58 -2.42
N LYS A 94 -15.62 -41.88 -2.44
CA LYS A 94 -16.42 -42.91 -1.79
C LYS A 94 -16.61 -42.68 -0.30
N GLN A 95 -15.59 -42.17 0.41
CA GLN A 95 -15.69 -41.80 1.82
C GLN A 95 -16.72 -40.69 2.06
N VAL A 96 -16.90 -39.74 1.11
CA VAL A 96 -17.88 -38.66 1.22
C VAL A 96 -19.31 -39.17 1.18
N VAL A 97 -19.58 -40.22 0.39
CA VAL A 97 -20.92 -40.81 0.21
C VAL A 97 -21.14 -42.08 1.01
N GLU A 98 -20.19 -42.48 1.85
CA GLU A 98 -20.24 -43.70 2.65
C GLU A 98 -21.53 -43.82 3.47
N ARG A 99 -22.00 -42.69 4.02
CA ARG A 99 -23.27 -42.62 4.78
C ARG A 99 -24.53 -42.95 3.98
N PHE A 100 -24.44 -43.02 2.65
CA PHE A 100 -25.54 -43.37 1.75
C PHE A 100 -25.45 -44.82 1.23
N VAL A 101 -24.42 -45.57 1.59
CA VAL A 101 -24.23 -46.96 1.22
C VAL A 101 -25.04 -47.87 2.15
N ASP A 102 -25.52 -49.02 1.65
CA ASP A 102 -26.36 -50.00 2.35
C ASP A 102 -27.71 -49.45 2.86
N GLN A 103 -28.23 -48.40 2.22
CA GLN A 103 -29.49 -47.73 2.56
C GLN A 103 -30.53 -47.87 1.43
N GLU A 104 -31.82 -47.78 1.79
CA GLU A 104 -32.91 -47.63 0.83
C GLU A 104 -33.09 -46.16 0.50
N LEU A 105 -32.69 -45.75 -0.72
CA LEU A 105 -32.68 -44.38 -1.19
C LEU A 105 -33.66 -44.18 -2.34
N ASN A 106 -34.26 -43.01 -2.41
CA ASN A 106 -34.98 -42.50 -3.56
C ASN A 106 -34.12 -41.52 -4.36
N LEU A 107 -34.60 -40.98 -5.47
CA LEU A 107 -33.88 -40.04 -6.32
C LEU A 107 -33.48 -38.77 -5.57
N TYR A 108 -34.30 -38.29 -4.63
CA TYR A 108 -33.97 -37.12 -3.80
C TYR A 108 -32.76 -37.42 -2.89
N ASP A 109 -32.72 -38.57 -2.25
CA ASP A 109 -31.59 -38.98 -1.38
C ASP A 109 -30.29 -39.19 -2.20
N LEU A 110 -30.41 -39.72 -3.41
CA LEU A 110 -29.29 -39.82 -4.35
C LEU A 110 -28.76 -38.45 -4.77
N ASN A 111 -29.66 -37.47 -5.01
CA ASN A 111 -29.24 -36.09 -5.29
C ASN A 111 -28.51 -35.48 -4.09
N LYS A 112 -28.84 -35.82 -2.84
CA LYS A 112 -28.07 -35.43 -1.67
C LYS A 112 -26.65 -36.02 -1.67
N ALA A 113 -26.52 -37.30 -2.09
CA ALA A 113 -25.20 -37.91 -2.23
C ALA A 113 -24.36 -37.19 -3.30
N ALA A 114 -24.96 -36.87 -4.45
CA ALA A 114 -24.30 -36.07 -5.48
C ALA A 114 -23.94 -34.64 -4.97
N ALA A 115 -24.85 -34.00 -4.24
CA ALA A 115 -24.60 -32.70 -3.63
C ALA A 115 -23.42 -32.75 -2.63
N ALA A 116 -23.31 -33.81 -1.82
CA ALA A 116 -22.19 -33.96 -0.90
C ALA A 116 -20.84 -34.04 -1.62
N ILE A 117 -20.77 -34.71 -2.77
CA ILE A 117 -19.56 -34.69 -3.63
C ILE A 117 -19.32 -33.28 -4.17
N THR A 118 -20.35 -32.60 -4.65
CA THR A 118 -20.24 -31.21 -5.14
C THR A 118 -19.68 -30.28 -4.06
N GLU A 119 -20.23 -30.32 -2.86
CA GLU A 119 -19.75 -29.53 -1.70
C GLU A 119 -18.30 -29.88 -1.33
N PHE A 120 -17.92 -31.17 -1.40
CA PHE A 120 -16.54 -31.59 -1.17
C PHE A 120 -15.55 -30.96 -2.13
N TYR A 121 -15.92 -30.80 -3.42
CA TYR A 121 -15.13 -30.09 -4.44
C TYR A 121 -15.12 -28.58 -4.19
N HIS A 122 -16.30 -27.99 -3.91
CA HIS A 122 -16.42 -26.54 -3.66
C HIS A 122 -15.60 -26.10 -2.44
N ALA A 123 -15.64 -26.87 -1.35
CA ALA A 123 -14.85 -26.60 -0.15
C ALA A 123 -13.32 -26.64 -0.40
N ARG A 124 -12.89 -27.15 -1.57
CA ARG A 124 -11.48 -27.20 -2.00
C ARG A 124 -11.18 -26.28 -3.18
N GLY A 125 -12.07 -25.30 -3.41
CA GLY A 125 -11.87 -24.25 -4.40
C GLY A 125 -12.30 -24.62 -5.84
N TYR A 126 -12.84 -25.81 -6.10
CA TYR A 126 -13.37 -26.21 -7.41
C TYR A 126 -14.82 -25.79 -7.56
N THR A 127 -15.08 -24.49 -7.61
CA THR A 127 -16.43 -23.91 -7.53
C THR A 127 -17.35 -24.25 -8.72
N LEU A 128 -16.80 -24.69 -9.84
CA LEU A 128 -17.59 -25.14 -11.00
C LEU A 128 -17.78 -26.66 -11.05
N ALA A 129 -17.15 -27.40 -10.14
CA ALA A 129 -17.32 -28.84 -10.09
C ALA A 129 -18.74 -29.20 -9.66
N ARG A 130 -19.31 -30.20 -10.31
CA ARG A 130 -20.66 -30.69 -10.04
C ARG A 130 -20.72 -32.22 -10.21
N ALA A 131 -21.29 -32.89 -9.23
CA ALA A 131 -21.65 -34.30 -9.38
C ALA A 131 -23.12 -34.40 -9.79
N VAL A 132 -23.40 -35.28 -10.74
CA VAL A 132 -24.75 -35.54 -11.25
C VAL A 132 -24.99 -37.03 -11.33
N ILE A 133 -26.26 -37.41 -11.30
CA ILE A 133 -26.70 -38.78 -11.52
C ILE A 133 -27.18 -38.89 -12.97
N PRO A 134 -26.44 -39.55 -13.87
CA PRO A 134 -26.90 -39.72 -15.24
C PRO A 134 -28.12 -40.67 -15.27
N ALA A 135 -28.93 -40.53 -16.32
CA ALA A 135 -30.01 -41.49 -16.56
C ALA A 135 -29.42 -42.89 -16.68
N GLN A 136 -29.85 -43.82 -15.80
CA GLN A 136 -29.26 -45.15 -15.69
C GLN A 136 -30.27 -46.16 -15.22
N ARG A 137 -30.01 -47.46 -15.50
CA ARG A 137 -30.63 -48.57 -14.82
C ARG A 137 -29.70 -49.03 -13.70
N VAL A 138 -30.19 -49.03 -12.48
CA VAL A 138 -29.42 -49.48 -11.33
C VAL A 138 -29.46 -51.03 -11.34
N ALA A 139 -28.30 -51.65 -11.54
CA ALA A 139 -28.10 -53.09 -11.45
C ALA A 139 -27.27 -53.38 -10.19
N ASP A 140 -27.59 -54.41 -9.46
CA ASP A 140 -26.89 -54.88 -8.25
C ASP A 140 -26.75 -53.81 -7.15
N GLY A 141 -27.65 -52.82 -7.14
CA GLY A 141 -27.58 -51.70 -6.19
C GLY A 141 -26.40 -50.72 -6.41
N ILE A 142 -25.74 -50.76 -7.58
CA ILE A 142 -24.63 -49.87 -7.90
C ILE A 142 -25.17 -48.64 -8.64
N VAL A 143 -24.99 -47.44 -8.02
CA VAL A 143 -25.37 -46.15 -8.60
C VAL A 143 -24.15 -45.46 -9.19
N LYS A 144 -24.24 -45.08 -10.47
CA LYS A 144 -23.18 -44.29 -11.13
C LYS A 144 -23.38 -42.82 -10.81
N LEU A 145 -22.29 -42.17 -10.34
CA LEU A 145 -22.16 -40.73 -10.18
C LEU A 145 -21.16 -40.19 -11.21
N GLN A 146 -21.60 -39.23 -12.00
CA GLN A 146 -20.72 -38.55 -12.94
C GLN A 146 -20.26 -37.20 -12.36
N ILE A 147 -18.96 -37.01 -12.30
CA ILE A 147 -18.34 -35.79 -11.78
C ILE A 147 -17.92 -34.96 -12.98
N ILE A 148 -18.37 -33.71 -12.99
CA ILE A 148 -18.03 -32.67 -13.96
C ILE A 148 -17.16 -31.71 -13.20
N GLU A 149 -15.83 -31.72 -13.46
CA GLU A 149 -14.88 -30.92 -12.65
C GLU A 149 -14.81 -29.45 -13.08
N GLY A 150 -15.44 -29.07 -14.20
CA GLY A 150 -15.48 -27.71 -14.71
C GLY A 150 -14.16 -27.28 -15.33
N ARG A 151 -14.05 -27.35 -16.66
CA ARG A 151 -12.88 -26.89 -17.40
C ARG A 151 -13.23 -25.67 -18.25
N ILE A 152 -12.26 -24.80 -18.50
CA ILE A 152 -12.42 -23.69 -19.44
C ILE A 152 -12.63 -24.28 -20.85
N GLY A 153 -13.74 -23.91 -21.49
CA GLY A 153 -14.01 -24.22 -22.90
C GLY A 153 -13.34 -23.20 -23.80
N LYS A 154 -13.81 -21.97 -23.78
CA LYS A 154 -13.25 -20.84 -24.54
C LYS A 154 -12.92 -19.68 -23.63
N LEU A 155 -11.84 -18.98 -23.95
CA LEU A 155 -11.46 -17.71 -23.33
C LEU A 155 -11.68 -16.59 -24.34
N ARG A 156 -12.47 -15.57 -23.98
CA ARG A 156 -12.73 -14.39 -24.81
C ARG A 156 -12.48 -13.13 -24.02
N PHE A 157 -12.03 -12.07 -24.71
CA PHE A 157 -11.86 -10.73 -24.17
C PHE A 157 -12.85 -9.79 -24.83
N SER A 158 -13.43 -8.87 -24.05
CA SER A 158 -14.32 -7.84 -24.56
C SER A 158 -14.05 -6.51 -23.87
N GLY A 159 -14.26 -5.40 -24.59
CA GLY A 159 -14.04 -4.05 -24.09
C GLY A 159 -12.60 -3.55 -24.17
N ASN A 160 -11.64 -4.41 -24.53
CA ASN A 160 -10.25 -4.01 -24.76
C ASN A 160 -10.14 -3.22 -26.07
N ARG A 161 -9.57 -2.02 -25.99
CA ARG A 161 -9.35 -1.11 -27.13
C ARG A 161 -7.86 -0.91 -27.42
N ARG A 162 -7.05 -0.82 -26.38
CA ARG A 162 -5.61 -0.56 -26.46
C ARG A 162 -4.77 -1.81 -26.23
N PHE A 163 -5.22 -2.68 -25.34
CA PHE A 163 -4.52 -3.93 -25.06
C PHE A 163 -4.86 -4.97 -26.11
N ALA A 164 -3.83 -5.47 -26.79
CA ALA A 164 -3.98 -6.59 -27.72
C ALA A 164 -4.43 -7.84 -26.95
N GLU A 165 -5.27 -8.68 -27.59
CA GLU A 165 -5.72 -9.93 -26.98
C GLU A 165 -4.55 -10.85 -26.59
N GLY A 166 -3.49 -10.92 -27.42
CA GLY A 166 -2.29 -11.67 -27.10
C GLY A 166 -1.60 -11.21 -25.82
N PHE A 167 -1.57 -9.88 -25.56
CA PHE A 167 -1.03 -9.34 -24.31
C PHE A 167 -1.85 -9.78 -23.08
N LEU A 168 -3.17 -9.80 -23.21
CA LEU A 168 -4.08 -10.22 -22.15
C LEU A 168 -4.00 -11.73 -21.93
N ALA A 169 -4.00 -12.52 -23.02
CA ALA A 169 -3.91 -13.97 -22.99
C ALA A 169 -2.63 -14.48 -22.30
N THR A 170 -1.50 -13.78 -22.48
CA THR A 170 -0.25 -14.16 -21.78
C THR A 170 -0.32 -13.96 -20.26
N ARG A 171 -1.29 -13.20 -19.74
CA ARG A 171 -1.50 -12.90 -18.32
C ARG A 171 -2.69 -13.63 -17.70
N THR A 172 -3.40 -14.40 -18.48
CA THR A 172 -4.52 -15.26 -18.07
C THR A 172 -4.19 -16.72 -18.33
N GLN A 173 -3.00 -17.15 -17.93
CA GLN A 173 -2.50 -18.52 -18.19
C GLN A 173 -3.32 -19.59 -17.47
N MET A 174 -3.90 -19.26 -16.34
CA MET A 174 -4.73 -20.19 -15.57
C MET A 174 -6.18 -20.28 -16.08
N LEU A 175 -6.56 -19.40 -17.03
CA LEU A 175 -7.88 -19.40 -17.70
C LEU A 175 -7.81 -19.94 -19.14
N GLN A 176 -6.71 -20.58 -19.55
CA GLN A 176 -6.59 -21.14 -20.89
C GLN A 176 -7.54 -22.33 -21.11
N PRO A 177 -8.02 -22.55 -22.35
CA PRO A 177 -8.89 -23.69 -22.68
C PRO A 177 -8.32 -25.03 -22.18
N GLY A 178 -9.19 -25.87 -21.65
CA GLY A 178 -8.84 -27.17 -21.04
C GLY A 178 -8.35 -27.14 -19.59
N THR A 179 -8.03 -25.96 -19.04
CA THR A 179 -7.61 -25.86 -17.64
C THR A 179 -8.78 -26.03 -16.67
N LEU A 180 -8.51 -26.65 -15.52
CA LEU A 180 -9.49 -26.77 -14.42
C LEU A 180 -9.71 -25.40 -13.77
N VAL A 181 -10.97 -25.04 -13.58
CA VAL A 181 -11.34 -23.78 -12.92
C VAL A 181 -11.30 -23.98 -11.40
N THR A 182 -10.40 -23.23 -10.75
CA THR A 182 -10.42 -23.05 -9.30
C THR A 182 -10.58 -21.58 -8.97
N THR A 183 -11.20 -21.27 -7.84
CA THR A 183 -11.34 -19.90 -7.34
C THR A 183 -10.00 -19.20 -7.26
N GLU A 184 -8.99 -19.85 -6.71
CA GLU A 184 -7.64 -19.31 -6.55
C GLU A 184 -7.01 -18.93 -7.90
N ARG A 185 -7.09 -19.82 -8.90
CA ARG A 185 -6.51 -19.56 -10.24
C ARG A 185 -7.21 -18.42 -10.96
N LEU A 186 -8.54 -18.39 -10.88
CA LEU A 186 -9.35 -17.36 -11.49
C LEU A 186 -9.09 -16.00 -10.85
N GLU A 187 -9.03 -15.95 -9.52
CA GLU A 187 -8.71 -14.71 -8.80
C GLU A 187 -7.28 -14.25 -9.06
N HIS A 188 -6.31 -15.15 -9.13
CA HIS A 188 -4.92 -14.81 -9.40
C HIS A 188 -4.75 -14.07 -10.73
N ASP A 189 -5.26 -14.63 -11.84
CA ASP A 189 -5.16 -14.01 -13.16
C ASP A 189 -5.89 -12.66 -13.21
N LEU A 190 -7.08 -12.57 -12.60
CA LEU A 190 -7.83 -11.31 -12.52
C LEU A 190 -7.11 -10.24 -11.69
N LEU A 191 -6.47 -10.63 -10.60
CA LEU A 191 -5.71 -9.70 -9.77
C LEU A 191 -4.50 -9.17 -10.53
N LEU A 192 -3.76 -10.03 -11.25
CA LEU A 192 -2.63 -9.60 -12.09
C LEU A 192 -3.06 -8.67 -13.23
N LEU A 193 -4.23 -8.90 -13.84
CA LEU A 193 -4.79 -7.96 -14.81
C LEU A 193 -5.17 -6.63 -14.16
N ASN A 194 -5.82 -6.65 -12.99
CA ASN A 194 -6.21 -5.46 -12.26
C ASN A 194 -5.02 -4.68 -11.65
N ASP A 195 -3.85 -5.30 -11.53
CA ASP A 195 -2.60 -4.63 -11.16
C ASP A 195 -2.00 -3.80 -12.32
N ILE A 196 -2.53 -3.96 -13.53
CA ILE A 196 -2.14 -3.12 -14.68
C ILE A 196 -2.80 -1.74 -14.54
N PRO A 197 -2.02 -0.64 -14.53
CA PRO A 197 -2.57 0.69 -14.39
C PRO A 197 -3.63 1.02 -15.43
N GLY A 198 -4.77 1.50 -14.95
CA GLY A 198 -5.89 1.91 -15.81
C GLY A 198 -6.70 0.77 -16.42
N LEU A 199 -6.41 -0.49 -16.09
CA LEU A 199 -7.19 -1.65 -16.52
C LEU A 199 -8.05 -2.14 -15.37
N ALA A 200 -9.33 -2.40 -15.61
CA ALA A 200 -10.23 -3.10 -14.71
C ALA A 200 -10.83 -4.30 -15.45
N ALA A 201 -10.52 -5.50 -14.95
CA ALA A 201 -10.98 -6.77 -15.50
C ALA A 201 -12.01 -7.43 -14.59
N LYS A 202 -13.06 -7.98 -15.18
CA LYS A 202 -14.07 -8.83 -14.56
C LYS A 202 -14.27 -10.07 -15.41
N VAL A 203 -14.53 -11.22 -14.81
CA VAL A 203 -14.85 -12.42 -15.55
C VAL A 203 -16.33 -12.76 -15.43
N VAL A 204 -16.94 -13.13 -16.55
CA VAL A 204 -18.26 -13.73 -16.64
C VAL A 204 -18.06 -15.16 -17.13
N LEU A 205 -18.63 -16.11 -16.39
CA LEU A 205 -18.57 -17.52 -16.72
C LEU A 205 -19.92 -17.96 -17.27
N GLU A 206 -19.92 -18.61 -18.45
CA GLU A 206 -21.10 -19.09 -19.14
C GLU A 206 -20.96 -20.59 -19.44
N PRO A 207 -22.06 -21.37 -19.54
CA PRO A 207 -21.97 -22.75 -19.98
C PRO A 207 -21.26 -22.86 -21.34
N GLY A 208 -20.25 -23.73 -21.42
CA GLY A 208 -19.53 -23.96 -22.66
C GLY A 208 -20.31 -24.83 -23.65
N ALA A 209 -19.86 -24.86 -24.91
CA ALA A 209 -20.49 -25.65 -25.97
C ALA A 209 -20.33 -27.17 -25.75
N GLU A 210 -19.24 -27.61 -25.12
CA GLU A 210 -18.97 -29.00 -24.80
C GLU A 210 -19.45 -29.33 -23.39
N PHE A 211 -19.94 -30.56 -23.20
CA PHE A 211 -20.39 -31.02 -21.89
C PHE A 211 -19.25 -30.95 -20.86
N GLY A 212 -19.51 -30.30 -19.73
CA GLY A 212 -18.53 -30.15 -18.64
C GLY A 212 -17.54 -29.01 -18.81
N THR A 213 -17.72 -28.20 -19.86
CA THR A 213 -16.91 -26.97 -20.06
C THR A 213 -17.67 -25.71 -19.66
N THR A 214 -16.90 -24.67 -19.36
CA THR A 214 -17.39 -23.32 -19.04
C THR A 214 -16.58 -22.31 -19.85
N ASP A 215 -17.27 -21.49 -20.63
CA ASP A 215 -16.63 -20.41 -21.38
C ASP A 215 -16.41 -19.22 -20.45
N ALA A 216 -15.23 -18.59 -20.53
CA ALA A 216 -14.85 -17.43 -19.76
C ALA A 216 -14.80 -16.19 -20.68
N GLU A 217 -15.59 -15.17 -20.37
CA GLU A 217 -15.50 -13.85 -20.98
C GLU A 217 -14.86 -12.87 -19.99
N VAL A 218 -13.67 -12.37 -20.29
CA VAL A 218 -12.99 -11.34 -19.51
C VAL A 218 -13.39 -9.97 -20.05
N LYS A 219 -14.26 -9.28 -19.29
CA LYS A 219 -14.73 -7.91 -19.62
C LYS A 219 -13.73 -6.89 -19.08
N ILE A 220 -13.23 -6.06 -19.98
CA ILE A 220 -12.18 -5.09 -19.70
C ILE A 220 -12.75 -3.68 -19.80
N THR A 221 -12.39 -2.86 -18.81
CA THR A 221 -12.62 -1.41 -18.83
C THR A 221 -11.28 -0.73 -18.74
N GLU A 222 -11.02 0.22 -19.64
CA GLU A 222 -9.75 0.95 -19.71
C GLU A 222 -9.94 2.42 -19.34
N LYS A 223 -9.09 2.92 -18.44
CA LYS A 223 -8.94 4.34 -18.11
C LYS A 223 -7.57 4.80 -18.55
N LEU A 224 -7.47 5.56 -19.64
CA LEU A 224 -6.22 6.06 -20.18
C LEU A 224 -5.57 7.11 -19.28
N VAL A 225 -6.36 7.99 -18.72
CA VAL A 225 -5.92 9.11 -17.92
C VAL A 225 -6.60 9.03 -16.55
N THR A 226 -5.81 9.17 -15.51
CA THR A 226 -6.29 9.35 -14.15
C THR A 226 -5.55 10.54 -13.54
N GLY A 227 -6.23 11.30 -12.71
CA GLY A 227 -5.63 12.48 -12.12
C GLY A 227 -6.23 12.83 -10.77
N SER A 228 -5.53 13.71 -10.07
CA SER A 228 -6.01 14.27 -8.81
C SER A 228 -5.52 15.71 -8.64
N ILE A 229 -6.31 16.50 -7.95
CA ILE A 229 -5.96 17.81 -7.46
C ILE A 229 -6.34 17.90 -5.99
N SER A 230 -5.53 18.53 -5.16
CA SER A 230 -5.76 18.68 -3.73
C SER A 230 -5.30 20.06 -3.24
N LEU A 231 -6.13 20.63 -2.38
CA LEU A 231 -5.82 21.83 -1.61
C LEU A 231 -5.81 21.46 -0.14
N ASN A 232 -4.72 21.77 0.56
CA ASN A 232 -4.58 21.45 1.97
C ASN A 232 -3.71 22.49 2.70
N ASN A 233 -3.76 22.47 4.03
CA ASN A 233 -2.90 23.32 4.87
C ASN A 233 -1.83 22.52 5.62
N ASN A 234 -1.31 21.47 5.00
CA ASN A 234 -0.36 20.52 5.59
C ASN A 234 1.09 21.03 5.61
N GLY A 235 1.34 22.30 5.26
CA GLY A 235 2.65 22.90 5.26
C GLY A 235 3.05 23.51 6.59
N ARG A 236 4.28 24.05 6.63
CA ARG A 236 4.81 24.84 7.75
C ARG A 236 4.70 26.34 7.41
N ASN A 237 4.55 27.19 8.41
CA ASN A 237 4.48 28.64 8.18
C ASN A 237 5.72 29.18 7.45
N GLU A 238 6.91 28.64 7.78
CA GLU A 238 8.20 29.10 7.26
C GLU A 238 8.44 28.67 5.81
N THR A 239 7.76 27.64 5.32
CA THR A 239 7.92 27.08 3.96
C THR A 239 6.60 27.05 3.18
N GLY A 240 5.60 27.78 3.65
CA GLY A 240 4.26 27.86 3.09
C GLY A 240 3.32 26.81 3.69
N ARG A 241 2.26 27.31 4.33
CA ARG A 241 1.28 26.50 5.03
C ARG A 241 0.29 25.82 4.09
N ASN A 242 -0.25 26.58 3.14
CA ASN A 242 -1.23 26.09 2.21
C ASN A 242 -0.54 25.49 0.98
N ARG A 243 -1.07 24.38 0.48
CA ARG A 243 -0.52 23.63 -0.65
C ARG A 243 -1.58 23.36 -1.69
N LEU A 244 -1.17 23.53 -2.93
CA LEU A 244 -1.84 22.97 -4.10
C LEU A 244 -1.00 21.78 -4.57
N GLU A 245 -1.62 20.63 -4.69
CA GLU A 245 -1.00 19.39 -5.20
C GLU A 245 -1.81 18.92 -6.42
N ALA A 246 -1.12 18.50 -7.46
CA ALA A 246 -1.74 17.96 -8.67
C ALA A 246 -0.97 16.73 -9.15
N GLY A 247 -1.70 15.71 -9.57
CA GLY A 247 -1.17 14.48 -10.14
C GLY A 247 -1.88 14.10 -11.42
N LEU A 248 -1.14 13.65 -12.41
CA LEU A 248 -1.64 13.13 -13.67
C LEU A 248 -0.92 11.83 -14.00
N SER A 249 -1.67 10.80 -14.37
CA SER A 249 -1.11 9.52 -14.81
C SER A 249 -1.70 9.13 -16.15
N LEU A 250 -0.81 8.85 -17.10
CA LEU A 250 -1.13 8.22 -18.37
C LEU A 250 -0.95 6.72 -18.21
N ASN A 251 -2.04 5.98 -18.30
CA ASN A 251 -2.08 4.54 -18.11
C ASN A 251 -1.91 3.85 -19.46
N SER A 252 -0.92 2.98 -19.57
CA SER A 252 -0.57 2.24 -20.77
C SER A 252 -0.42 3.11 -22.02
N PRO A 253 0.38 4.19 -21.98
CA PRO A 253 0.59 5.04 -23.15
C PRO A 253 1.10 4.25 -24.36
N PHE A 254 1.90 3.20 -24.19
CA PHE A 254 2.42 2.34 -25.24
C PHE A 254 1.67 1.00 -25.38
N GLY A 255 0.62 0.74 -24.58
CA GLY A 255 -0.14 -0.51 -24.64
C GLY A 255 0.54 -1.70 -23.97
N TRP A 256 1.62 -1.49 -23.19
CA TRP A 256 2.42 -2.54 -22.55
C TRP A 256 2.07 -2.75 -21.07
N GLY A 257 1.01 -2.13 -20.58
CA GLY A 257 0.69 -2.10 -19.15
C GLY A 257 1.62 -1.16 -18.36
N ASP A 258 2.23 -0.24 -19.04
CA ASP A 258 3.13 0.79 -18.53
C ASP A 258 2.34 1.98 -17.97
N GLN A 259 3.00 2.85 -17.23
CA GLN A 259 2.39 4.07 -16.69
C GLN A 259 3.42 5.18 -16.62
N LEU A 260 3.04 6.36 -17.11
CA LEU A 260 3.75 7.61 -16.90
C LEU A 260 2.96 8.47 -15.92
N SER A 261 3.57 8.86 -14.81
CA SER A 261 2.97 9.69 -13.78
C SER A 261 3.76 10.97 -13.58
N LEU A 262 3.05 12.10 -13.52
CA LEU A 262 3.59 13.41 -13.18
C LEU A 262 2.86 13.91 -11.92
N THR A 263 3.60 14.35 -10.92
CA THR A 263 3.03 14.95 -9.71
C THR A 263 3.76 16.25 -9.40
N GLY A 264 3.02 17.28 -9.04
CA GLY A 264 3.56 18.56 -8.62
C GLY A 264 2.89 19.05 -7.34
N SER A 265 3.62 19.80 -6.54
CA SER A 265 3.12 20.52 -5.36
C SER A 265 3.77 21.88 -5.27
N ILE A 266 2.96 22.89 -4.94
CA ILE A 266 3.41 24.26 -4.69
C ILE A 266 2.74 24.76 -3.41
N THR A 267 3.51 25.46 -2.58
CA THR A 267 2.97 26.14 -1.40
C THR A 267 2.66 27.59 -1.69
N ASP A 268 1.91 28.23 -0.78
CA ASP A 268 1.71 29.67 -0.77
C ASP A 268 3.06 30.40 -0.86
N HIS A 269 3.05 31.55 -1.55
CA HIS A 269 4.24 32.32 -1.91
C HIS A 269 5.31 31.54 -2.69
N SER A 270 4.97 30.32 -3.22
CA SER A 270 5.90 29.44 -3.93
C SER A 270 7.14 29.07 -3.13
N LEU A 271 7.04 29.05 -1.80
CA LEU A 271 8.16 28.77 -0.91
C LEU A 271 8.66 27.33 -1.03
N VAL A 272 7.78 26.37 -1.35
CA VAL A 272 8.19 25.03 -1.76
C VAL A 272 7.61 24.73 -3.13
N ARG A 273 8.47 24.23 -4.01
CA ARG A 273 8.13 23.77 -5.37
C ARG A 273 8.66 22.37 -5.52
N TYR A 274 7.74 21.42 -5.66
CA TYR A 274 8.04 20.00 -5.83
C TYR A 274 7.45 19.50 -7.13
N TRP A 275 8.19 18.68 -7.84
CA TRP A 275 7.68 17.88 -8.92
C TRP A 275 8.39 16.52 -8.98
N THR A 276 7.68 15.53 -9.47
CA THR A 276 8.25 14.22 -9.79
C THR A 276 7.65 13.68 -11.08
N ALA A 277 8.47 13.01 -11.85
CA ALA A 277 8.08 12.20 -13.00
C ALA A 277 8.47 10.75 -12.71
N ALA A 278 7.55 9.83 -12.94
CA ALA A 278 7.78 8.42 -12.74
C ALA A 278 7.25 7.62 -13.94
N TYR A 279 8.02 6.64 -14.38
CA TYR A 279 7.62 5.69 -15.41
C TYR A 279 7.74 4.28 -14.86
N SER A 280 6.72 3.47 -15.04
CA SER A 280 6.73 2.07 -14.64
C SER A 280 6.24 1.16 -15.75
N LEU A 281 6.84 -0.03 -15.87
CA LEU A 281 6.47 -1.02 -16.86
C LEU A 281 6.55 -2.43 -16.28
N PRO A 282 5.67 -3.36 -16.72
CA PRO A 282 5.77 -4.76 -16.33
C PRO A 282 6.97 -5.40 -17.07
N LEU A 283 7.76 -6.20 -16.35
CA LEU A 283 8.90 -6.93 -16.90
C LEU A 283 8.52 -8.35 -17.36
N ASN A 284 7.47 -8.92 -16.76
CA ASN A 284 6.99 -10.26 -17.07
C ASN A 284 5.49 -10.41 -16.83
N THR A 285 4.97 -11.60 -17.04
CA THR A 285 3.55 -11.96 -16.83
C THR A 285 3.21 -12.30 -15.38
N LEU A 286 4.23 -12.45 -14.51
CA LEU A 286 4.08 -12.77 -13.09
C LEU A 286 3.87 -11.52 -12.20
N GLY A 287 3.70 -10.34 -12.82
CA GLY A 287 3.46 -9.09 -12.09
C GLY A 287 4.72 -8.33 -11.64
N THR A 288 5.94 -8.76 -12.04
CA THR A 288 7.15 -7.98 -11.77
C THR A 288 7.10 -6.67 -12.54
N ARG A 289 7.37 -5.54 -11.86
CA ARG A 289 7.37 -4.20 -12.46
C ARG A 289 8.70 -3.50 -12.20
N LEU A 290 9.22 -2.83 -13.22
CA LEU A 290 10.30 -1.85 -13.11
C LEU A 290 9.70 -0.46 -12.93
N SER A 291 10.31 0.36 -12.07
CA SER A 291 9.97 1.77 -11.90
C SER A 291 11.22 2.63 -12.02
N LEU A 292 11.10 3.75 -12.72
CA LEU A 292 12.10 4.79 -12.85
C LEU A 292 11.46 6.09 -12.39
N SER A 293 12.10 6.85 -11.52
CA SER A 293 11.58 8.16 -11.13
C SER A 293 12.67 9.21 -11.00
N ALA A 294 12.28 10.46 -11.24
CA ALA A 294 13.09 11.64 -10.99
C ALA A 294 12.24 12.70 -10.29
N ALA A 295 12.78 13.29 -9.23
CA ALA A 295 12.10 14.31 -8.46
C ALA A 295 13.03 15.51 -8.21
N ARG A 296 12.43 16.69 -8.11
CA ARG A 296 13.10 17.92 -7.71
C ARG A 296 12.23 18.67 -6.71
N THR A 297 12.85 19.08 -5.61
CA THR A 297 12.26 19.94 -4.60
C THR A 297 13.13 21.18 -4.45
N GLY A 298 12.58 22.35 -4.66
CA GLY A 298 13.20 23.63 -4.30
C GLY A 298 12.44 24.24 -3.13
N TYR A 299 13.14 24.85 -2.19
CA TYR A 299 12.50 25.55 -1.08
C TYR A 299 13.23 26.84 -0.69
N ASP A 300 12.44 27.81 -0.25
CA ASP A 300 12.86 29.05 0.33
C ASP A 300 12.25 29.17 1.73
N VAL A 301 13.00 29.74 2.69
CA VAL A 301 12.54 29.89 4.07
C VAL A 301 12.12 31.32 4.32
N SER A 302 10.92 31.51 4.85
CA SER A 302 10.33 32.80 5.20
C SER A 302 10.16 33.00 6.71
N GLY A 303 9.50 34.08 7.13
CA GLY A 303 9.23 34.36 8.54
C GLY A 303 10.46 34.84 9.29
N ALA A 304 10.62 34.43 10.54
CA ALA A 304 11.72 34.89 11.41
C ALA A 304 13.11 34.56 10.85
N ALA A 305 13.23 33.47 10.09
CA ALA A 305 14.49 33.07 9.47
C ALA A 305 14.72 33.65 8.06
N ALA A 306 13.84 34.52 7.54
CA ALA A 306 13.95 35.08 6.20
C ALA A 306 15.24 35.90 6.01
N ALA A 307 15.71 36.61 7.05
CA ALA A 307 16.95 37.39 7.02
C ALA A 307 18.20 36.53 6.79
N LEU A 308 18.14 35.22 7.08
CA LEU A 308 19.24 34.29 6.82
C LEU A 308 19.31 33.86 5.34
N GLY A 309 18.29 34.18 4.52
CA GLY A 309 18.25 33.83 3.10
C GLY A 309 18.42 32.30 2.88
N ILE A 310 17.81 31.48 3.74
CA ILE A 310 17.94 30.00 3.64
C ILE A 310 17.16 29.52 2.45
N THR A 311 17.86 28.88 1.53
CA THR A 311 17.26 28.21 0.36
C THR A 311 17.82 26.80 0.22
N GLY A 312 17.12 25.92 -0.47
CA GLY A 312 17.65 24.60 -0.74
C GLY A 312 17.05 23.92 -1.95
N GLU A 313 17.79 22.96 -2.46
CA GLU A 313 17.38 22.11 -3.57
C GLU A 313 17.68 20.65 -3.27
N VAL A 314 16.71 19.78 -3.55
CA VAL A 314 16.90 18.33 -3.53
C VAL A 314 16.55 17.79 -4.91
N LYS A 315 17.49 17.05 -5.50
CA LYS A 315 17.28 16.27 -6.73
C LYS A 315 17.42 14.79 -6.40
N THR A 316 16.46 13.99 -6.82
CA THR A 316 16.45 12.54 -6.56
C THR A 316 16.19 11.81 -7.86
N ALA A 317 16.94 10.73 -8.08
CA ALA A 317 16.69 9.74 -9.12
C ALA A 317 16.61 8.36 -8.46
N GLU A 318 15.63 7.56 -8.85
CA GLU A 318 15.42 6.22 -8.29
C GLU A 318 15.08 5.23 -9.40
N VAL A 319 15.65 4.02 -9.30
CA VAL A 319 15.27 2.84 -10.05
C VAL A 319 14.83 1.77 -9.07
N GLY A 320 13.68 1.14 -9.32
CA GLY A 320 13.12 0.14 -8.43
C GLY A 320 12.50 -1.02 -9.19
N VAL A 321 12.50 -2.19 -8.55
CA VAL A 321 11.81 -3.40 -9.01
C VAL A 321 10.87 -3.85 -7.90
N SER A 322 9.62 -4.12 -8.27
CA SER A 322 8.60 -4.69 -7.39
C SER A 322 8.17 -6.05 -7.93
N HIS A 323 8.11 -7.07 -7.08
CA HIS A 323 7.69 -8.42 -7.44
C HIS A 323 6.63 -8.93 -6.45
N PRO A 324 5.44 -9.37 -6.91
CA PRO A 324 4.47 -10.02 -6.04
C PRO A 324 4.95 -11.45 -5.72
N LEU A 325 5.11 -11.75 -4.43
CA LEU A 325 5.43 -13.11 -3.94
C LEU A 325 4.18 -13.97 -3.82
N VAL A 326 3.10 -13.34 -3.34
CA VAL A 326 1.76 -13.94 -3.21
C VAL A 326 0.76 -12.92 -3.69
N ARG A 327 -0.20 -13.36 -4.51
CA ARG A 327 -1.26 -12.49 -5.03
C ARG A 327 -2.58 -13.22 -5.04
N THR A 328 -3.28 -13.16 -3.90
CA THR A 328 -4.66 -13.64 -3.73
C THR A 328 -5.54 -12.49 -3.26
N ARG A 329 -6.84 -12.72 -3.21
CA ARG A 329 -7.80 -11.74 -2.70
C ARG A 329 -7.54 -11.38 -1.24
N GLU A 330 -7.25 -12.37 -0.42
CA GLU A 330 -7.10 -12.22 1.03
C GLU A 330 -5.67 -11.90 1.44
N ASN A 331 -4.70 -12.38 0.67
CA ASN A 331 -3.29 -12.24 1.01
C ASN A 331 -2.49 -11.77 -0.19
N SER A 332 -1.85 -10.63 -0.06
CA SER A 332 -0.99 -10.06 -1.08
C SER A 332 0.35 -9.67 -0.47
N GLN A 333 1.43 -10.14 -1.07
CA GLN A 333 2.79 -9.93 -0.58
C GLN A 333 3.69 -9.46 -1.70
N TRP A 334 4.51 -8.44 -1.44
CA TRP A 334 5.45 -7.89 -2.41
C TRP A 334 6.84 -7.75 -1.83
N LEU A 335 7.82 -8.01 -2.66
CA LEU A 335 9.22 -7.67 -2.43
C LEU A 335 9.58 -6.49 -3.35
N ASN A 336 10.13 -5.43 -2.75
CA ASN A 336 10.56 -4.23 -3.46
C ASN A 336 12.04 -4.00 -3.23
N VAL A 337 12.78 -3.75 -4.30
CA VAL A 337 14.20 -3.40 -4.27
C VAL A 337 14.38 -2.11 -5.04
N GLY A 338 15.09 -1.13 -4.49
CA GLY A 338 15.30 0.16 -5.13
C GLY A 338 16.69 0.73 -4.87
N LEU A 339 17.21 1.40 -5.86
CA LEU A 339 18.44 2.21 -5.77
C LEU A 339 18.05 3.66 -5.94
N ARG A 340 18.33 4.49 -4.94
CA ARG A 340 18.04 5.91 -4.95
C ARG A 340 19.33 6.72 -4.81
N ARG A 341 19.46 7.74 -5.64
CA ARG A 341 20.52 8.75 -5.54
C ARG A 341 19.91 10.12 -5.37
N SER A 342 20.35 10.84 -4.34
CA SER A 342 19.89 12.20 -4.03
C SER A 342 21.07 13.15 -3.92
N ARG A 343 20.90 14.39 -4.41
CA ARG A 343 21.78 15.52 -4.15
C ARG A 343 21.00 16.57 -3.37
N LEU A 344 21.54 17.00 -2.26
CA LEU A 344 20.96 17.96 -1.35
C LEU A 344 21.88 19.18 -1.26
N VAL A 345 21.41 20.33 -1.71
CA VAL A 345 22.13 21.60 -1.60
C VAL A 345 21.35 22.51 -0.67
N GLN A 346 22.03 23.13 0.27
CA GLN A 346 21.45 24.16 1.14
C GLN A 346 22.38 25.39 1.17
N ASN A 347 21.78 26.56 0.98
CA ASN A 347 22.46 27.83 1.04
C ASN A 347 21.89 28.65 2.20
N ALA A 348 22.72 29.51 2.82
CA ALA A 348 22.31 30.50 3.78
C ALA A 348 23.27 31.70 3.65
N LEU A 349 22.76 32.92 3.83
CA LEU A 349 23.55 34.15 3.72
C LEU A 349 24.34 34.26 2.39
N GLY A 350 23.78 33.75 1.30
CA GLY A 350 24.42 33.72 -0.01
C GLY A 350 25.57 32.73 -0.18
N VAL A 351 25.83 31.85 0.82
CA VAL A 351 26.90 30.85 0.79
C VAL A 351 26.30 29.44 0.81
N THR A 352 26.93 28.51 0.09
CA THR A 352 26.55 27.11 0.16
C THR A 352 27.02 26.51 1.48
N MET A 353 26.05 26.14 2.33
CA MET A 353 26.30 25.54 3.64
C MET A 353 26.53 24.05 3.52
N SER A 354 25.84 23.38 2.59
CA SER A 354 26.02 21.93 2.35
C SER A 354 25.71 21.56 0.90
N ASP A 355 26.48 20.61 0.35
CA ASP A 355 26.21 19.92 -0.92
C ASP A 355 26.48 18.43 -0.72
N ASN A 356 25.43 17.72 -0.36
CA ASN A 356 25.52 16.31 0.00
C ASN A 356 24.99 15.43 -1.13
N LYS A 357 25.70 14.33 -1.42
CA LYS A 357 25.27 13.30 -2.36
C LYS A 357 25.09 12.00 -1.59
N ILE A 358 23.90 11.42 -1.67
CA ILE A 358 23.53 10.22 -0.95
C ILE A 358 23.06 9.17 -1.95
N SER A 359 23.60 7.96 -1.87
CA SER A 359 23.12 6.81 -2.62
C SER A 359 22.71 5.72 -1.63
N VAL A 360 21.50 5.21 -1.76
CA VAL A 360 20.94 4.20 -0.86
C VAL A 360 20.33 3.03 -1.62
N LEU A 361 20.46 1.84 -1.04
CA LEU A 361 19.70 0.65 -1.40
C LEU A 361 18.51 0.55 -0.46
N ASN A 362 17.33 0.40 -1.03
CA ASN A 362 16.09 0.15 -0.32
C ASN A 362 15.65 -1.29 -0.58
N LEU A 363 15.39 -2.03 0.46
CA LEU A 363 14.73 -3.34 0.42
C LEU A 363 13.48 -3.25 1.27
N ALA A 364 12.32 -3.63 0.73
CA ALA A 364 11.08 -3.62 1.48
C ALA A 364 10.22 -4.84 1.17
N TYR A 365 9.76 -5.50 2.21
CA TYR A 365 8.69 -6.49 2.16
C TYR A 365 7.39 -5.83 2.57
N GLN A 366 6.31 -6.09 1.82
CA GLN A 366 4.97 -5.58 2.10
C GLN A 366 3.97 -6.73 2.12
N LEU A 367 3.08 -6.71 3.11
CA LEU A 367 1.97 -7.64 3.27
C LEU A 367 0.67 -6.83 3.36
N ASN A 368 -0.34 -7.24 2.62
CA ASN A 368 -1.73 -6.86 2.83
C ASN A 368 -2.52 -8.14 3.07
N HIS A 369 -3.18 -8.23 4.22
CA HIS A 369 -3.99 -9.39 4.60
C HIS A 369 -5.39 -8.95 5.00
N ILE A 370 -6.40 -9.54 4.36
CA ILE A 370 -7.82 -9.37 4.67
C ILE A 370 -8.26 -10.61 5.45
N HIS A 371 -8.68 -10.40 6.68
CA HIS A 371 -9.14 -11.47 7.58
C HIS A 371 -10.59 -11.87 7.26
N GLU A 372 -11.02 -13.02 7.74
CA GLU A 372 -12.39 -13.55 7.56
C GLU A 372 -13.46 -12.61 8.15
N ASP A 373 -13.16 -11.92 9.24
CA ASP A 373 -14.02 -10.92 9.88
C ASP A 373 -14.02 -9.54 9.18
N SER A 374 -13.45 -9.46 7.98
CA SER A 374 -13.26 -8.24 7.19
C SER A 374 -12.25 -7.25 7.78
N ALA A 375 -11.51 -7.63 8.82
CA ALA A 375 -10.39 -6.83 9.28
C ALA A 375 -9.27 -6.82 8.22
N VAL A 376 -8.52 -5.71 8.16
CA VAL A 376 -7.42 -5.55 7.20
C VAL A 376 -6.14 -5.22 7.94
N THR A 377 -5.10 -6.02 7.71
CA THR A 377 -3.75 -5.78 8.22
C THR A 377 -2.81 -5.44 7.06
N ASN A 378 -2.09 -4.33 7.18
CA ASN A 378 -0.97 -4.01 6.31
C ASN A 378 0.31 -3.96 7.13
N LEU A 379 1.35 -4.62 6.65
CA LEU A 379 2.69 -4.63 7.23
C LEU A 379 3.71 -4.21 6.16
N LYS A 380 4.64 -3.36 6.53
CA LYS A 380 5.84 -3.05 5.75
C LYS A 380 7.07 -3.26 6.63
N LEU A 381 8.00 -4.07 6.16
CA LEU A 381 9.34 -4.20 6.72
C LEU A 381 10.31 -3.56 5.73
N GLY A 382 11.14 -2.64 6.19
CA GLY A 382 12.05 -1.89 5.35
C GLY A 382 13.49 -1.92 5.87
N LEU A 383 14.44 -2.04 4.95
CA LEU A 383 15.85 -1.84 5.18
C LEU A 383 16.35 -0.80 4.17
N THR A 384 16.94 0.27 4.66
CA THR A 384 17.64 1.26 3.84
C THR A 384 19.09 1.29 4.26
N SER A 385 20.02 1.14 3.32
CA SER A 385 21.45 1.20 3.60
C SER A 385 22.16 2.03 2.54
N ASN A 386 23.10 2.87 2.95
CA ASN A 386 23.94 3.62 2.04
C ASN A 386 25.22 2.82 1.66
N PHE A 387 25.75 3.13 0.48
CA PHE A 387 27.04 2.58 0.04
C PHE A 387 28.21 3.44 0.54
N LYS A 388 29.41 2.85 0.64
CA LYS A 388 30.67 3.59 0.84
C LYS A 388 30.79 4.70 -0.20
N GLY A 389 31.22 5.91 0.22
CA GLY A 389 31.42 7.06 -0.66
C GLY A 389 30.35 8.14 -0.54
N VAL A 390 29.48 8.07 0.46
CA VAL A 390 28.65 9.22 0.86
C VAL A 390 29.57 10.25 1.54
N ARG A 391 30.11 11.17 0.77
CA ARG A 391 30.91 12.28 1.31
C ARG A 391 29.94 13.35 1.83
N SER A 392 29.83 13.44 3.14
CA SER A 392 29.45 14.66 3.83
C SER A 392 30.73 15.36 4.25
N ALA A 393 30.80 16.66 4.11
CA ALA A 393 31.97 17.46 4.52
C ALA A 393 32.33 17.30 6.01
N THR A 394 31.47 16.67 6.80
CA THR A 394 31.60 16.51 8.27
C THR A 394 31.53 15.08 8.76
N GLN A 395 31.38 14.05 7.91
CA GLN A 395 31.16 12.68 8.37
C GLN A 395 32.01 11.65 7.60
N GLN A 396 32.61 10.74 8.35
CA GLN A 396 33.38 9.60 7.86
C GLN A 396 32.53 8.68 6.97
N ASP A 397 33.17 8.03 5.99
CA ASP A 397 32.60 7.05 5.05
C ASP A 397 32.12 5.77 5.78
N ALA A 398 31.09 5.85 6.61
CA ALA A 398 30.49 4.71 7.28
C ALA A 398 29.26 4.19 6.52
N VAL A 399 29.14 2.89 6.39
CA VAL A 399 27.90 2.24 5.95
C VAL A 399 26.89 2.31 7.09
N ARG A 400 25.72 2.85 6.81
CA ARG A 400 24.66 3.04 7.80
C ARG A 400 23.42 2.31 7.37
N ALA A 401 22.74 1.71 8.31
CA ALA A 401 21.50 0.99 8.08
C ALA A 401 20.35 1.61 8.88
N ARG A 402 19.21 1.73 8.23
CA ARG A 402 17.93 2.15 8.80
C ARG A 402 16.93 1.02 8.62
N TYR A 403 16.42 0.51 9.72
CA TYR A 403 15.37 -0.50 9.75
C TYR A 403 14.04 0.18 10.02
N GLU A 404 13.01 -0.26 9.32
CA GLU A 404 11.65 0.28 9.45
C GLU A 404 10.63 -0.85 9.57
N VAL A 405 9.72 -0.70 10.52
CA VAL A 405 8.49 -1.49 10.63
C VAL A 405 7.32 -0.52 10.62
N ASP A 406 6.40 -0.66 9.68
CA ASP A 406 5.12 0.06 9.66
C ASP A 406 4.01 -0.98 9.58
N VAL A 407 3.15 -1.00 10.58
CA VAL A 407 1.98 -1.88 10.65
C VAL A 407 0.74 -1.03 10.83
N ASN A 408 -0.32 -1.36 10.13
CA ASN A 408 -1.64 -0.82 10.42
C ASN A 408 -2.70 -1.91 10.31
N HIS A 409 -3.66 -1.83 11.20
CA HIS A 409 -4.77 -2.76 11.32
C HIS A 409 -6.07 -1.99 11.43
N THR A 410 -7.06 -2.40 10.64
CA THR A 410 -8.43 -1.89 10.73
C THR A 410 -9.34 -3.06 10.97
N SER A 411 -10.14 -3.01 12.01
CA SER A 411 -11.11 -4.07 12.34
C SER A 411 -12.45 -3.48 12.74
N PRO A 412 -13.58 -4.17 12.45
CA PRO A 412 -14.85 -3.90 13.11
C PRO A 412 -14.66 -3.98 14.64
N PHE A 413 -15.24 -3.05 15.38
CA PHE A 413 -15.06 -2.98 16.84
C PHE A 413 -16.38 -3.18 17.59
N VAL A 414 -17.27 -2.21 17.56
CA VAL A 414 -18.59 -2.28 18.21
C VAL A 414 -19.64 -1.65 17.31
N GLN A 415 -20.72 -2.35 17.01
CA GLN A 415 -21.81 -1.90 16.15
C GLN A 415 -21.30 -1.38 14.79
N ARG A 416 -21.29 -0.05 14.58
CA ARG A 416 -20.85 0.61 13.35
C ARG A 416 -19.50 1.30 13.50
N TRP A 417 -18.76 1.06 14.59
CA TRP A 417 -17.44 1.61 14.82
C TRP A 417 -16.37 0.66 14.32
N ASP A 418 -15.37 1.20 13.64
CA ASP A 418 -14.14 0.51 13.29
C ASP A 418 -13.00 1.03 14.18
N LEU A 419 -12.15 0.12 14.62
CA LEU A 419 -10.89 0.44 15.27
C LEU A 419 -9.76 0.41 14.25
N TYR A 420 -9.05 1.52 14.11
CA TYR A 420 -7.83 1.60 13.33
C TYR A 420 -6.63 1.81 14.26
N LEU A 421 -5.66 0.93 14.14
CA LEU A 421 -4.38 1.00 14.86
C LEU A 421 -3.25 1.13 13.86
N ARG A 422 -2.28 1.99 14.14
CA ARG A 422 -1.03 2.09 13.39
C ARG A 422 0.15 2.17 14.33
N GLY A 423 1.21 1.39 14.01
CA GLY A 423 2.51 1.47 14.64
C GLY A 423 3.57 1.65 13.57
N THR A 424 4.45 2.62 13.73
CA THR A 424 5.65 2.79 12.90
C THR A 424 6.85 2.82 13.83
N MET A 425 7.89 2.05 13.53
CA MET A 425 9.14 2.05 14.26
C MET A 425 10.29 2.18 13.27
N VAL A 426 11.24 3.06 13.60
CA VAL A 426 12.49 3.23 12.86
C VAL A 426 13.64 3.06 13.83
N TYR A 427 14.62 2.27 13.43
CA TYR A 427 15.83 2.05 14.21
C TYR A 427 17.07 2.24 13.35
N SER A 428 18.04 2.96 13.89
CA SER A 428 19.42 3.02 13.40
C SER A 428 20.38 3.02 14.58
N ALA A 429 21.46 2.26 14.46
CA ALA A 429 22.52 2.26 15.46
C ALA A 429 23.31 3.58 15.45
N GLU A 430 23.31 4.29 14.31
CA GLU A 430 24.13 5.47 14.08
C GLU A 430 23.31 6.67 13.62
N MET A 431 23.94 7.84 13.60
CA MET A 431 23.35 9.07 13.09
C MET A 431 23.10 8.95 11.59
N LEU A 432 21.86 9.13 11.17
CA LEU A 432 21.42 9.04 9.78
C LEU A 432 21.64 10.35 9.00
N PRO A 433 21.83 10.27 7.68
CA PRO A 433 21.70 11.44 6.81
C PRO A 433 20.35 12.12 6.99
N ASP A 434 20.30 13.44 6.78
CA ASP A 434 19.11 14.24 7.04
C ASP A 434 17.84 13.71 6.35
N THR A 435 17.93 13.24 5.10
CA THR A 435 16.79 12.68 4.35
C THR A 435 16.30 11.33 4.85
N GLU A 436 17.09 10.64 5.67
CA GLU A 436 16.77 9.29 6.17
C GLU A 436 16.28 9.31 7.63
N LYS A 437 16.28 10.48 8.28
CA LYS A 437 15.81 10.62 9.67
C LYS A 437 14.32 10.33 9.80
N PHE A 438 13.94 9.80 10.95
CA PHE A 438 12.55 9.64 11.34
C PHE A 438 11.99 10.95 11.88
N SER A 439 10.77 11.33 11.46
CA SER A 439 10.14 12.58 11.86
C SER A 439 8.78 12.37 12.50
N LEU A 440 8.43 13.21 13.47
CA LEU A 440 7.11 13.26 14.08
C LEU A 440 6.52 14.67 13.96
N GLY A 441 5.19 14.73 13.93
CA GLY A 441 4.37 15.91 13.74
C GLY A 441 3.72 15.95 12.37
N GLY A 442 2.60 16.64 12.27
CA GLY A 442 1.79 16.80 11.07
C GLY A 442 0.56 15.87 11.01
N PRO A 443 -0.29 16.06 10.00
CA PRO A 443 -1.61 15.40 9.93
C PRO A 443 -1.54 13.87 9.78
N GLY A 444 -0.42 13.32 9.29
CA GLY A 444 -0.19 11.88 9.17
C GLY A 444 0.62 11.25 10.31
N SER A 445 0.91 12.02 11.37
CA SER A 445 1.75 11.63 12.50
C SER A 445 1.10 12.11 13.80
N VAL A 446 1.82 12.82 14.67
CA VAL A 446 1.25 13.41 15.91
C VAL A 446 0.60 14.75 15.57
N ARG A 447 -0.73 14.75 15.40
CA ARG A 447 -1.53 15.78 14.72
C ARG A 447 -1.54 17.15 15.38
N ALA A 448 -1.26 17.26 16.66
CA ALA A 448 -1.23 18.56 17.35
C ALA A 448 0.02 19.38 17.05
N TYR A 449 0.98 18.83 16.33
CA TYR A 449 2.26 19.47 16.02
C TYR A 449 2.40 19.72 14.52
N ARG A 450 3.22 20.71 14.14
CA ARG A 450 3.51 21.00 12.73
C ARG A 450 4.29 19.85 12.07
N PRO A 451 4.27 19.71 10.75
CA PRO A 451 5.03 18.71 10.05
C PRO A 451 6.52 18.74 10.41
N SER A 452 7.10 17.58 10.68
CA SER A 452 8.50 17.43 11.07
C SER A 452 8.89 18.32 12.26
N GLU A 453 8.03 18.36 13.28
CA GLU A 453 8.29 19.12 14.51
C GLU A 453 9.58 18.65 15.18
N VAL A 454 9.76 17.34 15.26
CA VAL A 454 10.99 16.70 15.76
C VAL A 454 11.45 15.64 14.77
N ARG A 455 12.78 15.47 14.64
CA ARG A 455 13.42 14.52 13.70
C ARG A 455 14.61 13.86 14.35
N GLY A 456 14.67 12.53 14.37
CA GLY A 456 15.72 11.75 15.00
C GLY A 456 16.18 10.59 14.13
N ASP A 457 17.17 9.85 14.62
CA ASP A 457 17.79 8.73 13.91
C ASP A 457 17.05 7.42 14.17
N SER A 458 16.35 7.35 15.30
CA SER A 458 15.45 6.25 15.67
C SER A 458 14.18 6.81 16.29
N GLY A 459 13.14 6.00 16.40
CA GLY A 459 11.91 6.41 17.05
C GLY A 459 10.73 5.53 16.73
N TYR A 460 9.57 5.90 17.29
CA TYR A 460 8.30 5.22 16.99
C TYR A 460 7.14 6.23 16.90
N LEU A 461 6.09 5.81 16.22
CA LEU A 461 4.78 6.44 16.15
C LEU A 461 3.72 5.38 16.44
N GLY A 462 2.79 5.68 17.33
CA GLY A 462 1.56 4.94 17.55
C GLY A 462 0.35 5.82 17.30
N THR A 463 -0.63 5.32 16.56
CA THR A 463 -1.92 5.99 16.32
C THR A 463 -3.05 5.02 16.59
N ALA A 464 -4.05 5.45 17.36
CA ALA A 464 -5.33 4.76 17.52
C ALA A 464 -6.47 5.67 17.06
N GLU A 465 -7.36 5.13 16.22
CA GLU A 465 -8.55 5.86 15.76
C GLU A 465 -9.80 5.01 15.93
N LEU A 466 -10.84 5.59 16.50
CA LEU A 466 -12.20 5.06 16.42
C LEU A 466 -12.91 5.78 15.29
N ARG A 467 -13.43 5.02 14.33
CA ARG A 467 -14.05 5.51 13.10
C ARG A 467 -15.51 5.12 13.05
N HIS A 468 -16.38 6.08 12.75
CA HIS A 468 -17.81 5.85 12.63
C HIS A 468 -18.34 6.43 11.32
N PRO A 469 -18.97 5.63 10.44
CA PRO A 469 -19.61 6.15 9.24
C PRO A 469 -20.84 6.96 9.61
N PHE A 470 -21.04 8.08 8.92
CA PHE A 470 -22.25 8.90 9.02
C PHE A 470 -22.75 9.28 7.64
N GLU A 471 -23.98 9.72 7.58
CA GLU A 471 -24.58 10.26 6.38
C GLU A 471 -25.12 11.66 6.64
N VAL A 472 -24.84 12.60 5.75
CA VAL A 472 -25.32 13.96 5.81
C VAL A 472 -25.68 14.45 4.39
N PHE A 473 -26.89 14.98 4.21
CA PHE A 473 -27.40 15.42 2.90
C PHE A 473 -27.29 14.35 1.79
N GLY A 474 -27.51 13.07 2.13
CA GLY A 474 -27.38 11.94 1.20
C GLY A 474 -25.94 11.65 0.78
N ARG A 475 -24.96 12.12 1.55
CA ARG A 475 -23.53 11.88 1.32
C ARG A 475 -22.92 11.11 2.50
N MET A 476 -22.16 10.09 2.16
CA MET A 476 -21.42 9.32 3.16
C MET A 476 -20.24 10.13 3.71
N GLY A 477 -19.98 9.96 4.99
CA GLY A 477 -18.83 10.51 5.65
C GLY A 477 -18.31 9.56 6.72
N MET A 478 -17.20 9.92 7.33
CA MET A 478 -16.57 9.16 8.41
C MET A 478 -16.09 10.12 9.50
N PHE A 479 -16.61 9.97 10.69
CA PHE A 479 -16.14 10.64 11.90
C PHE A 479 -14.97 9.86 12.50
N ARG A 480 -14.03 10.57 13.14
CA ARG A 480 -12.83 9.97 13.75
C ARG A 480 -12.58 10.57 15.13
N LEU A 481 -12.30 9.72 16.10
CA LEU A 481 -11.63 10.06 17.36
C LEU A 481 -10.21 9.55 17.29
N THR A 482 -9.22 10.36 17.64
CA THR A 482 -7.81 10.04 17.37
C THR A 482 -6.94 10.24 18.60
N LEU A 483 -6.00 9.31 18.81
CA LEU A 483 -4.93 9.41 19.80
C LEU A 483 -3.62 9.10 19.08
N ASP A 484 -2.64 10.02 19.17
CA ASP A 484 -1.32 9.82 18.59
C ASP A 484 -0.25 9.94 19.68
N THR A 485 0.76 9.11 19.60
CA THR A 485 1.94 9.14 20.46
C THR A 485 3.18 8.82 19.68
N GLY A 486 4.31 9.42 20.00
CA GLY A 486 5.57 9.08 19.36
C GLY A 486 6.78 9.62 20.11
N GLU A 487 7.91 9.03 19.84
CA GLU A 487 9.22 9.41 20.37
C GLU A 487 10.25 9.41 19.25
N VAL A 488 11.11 10.39 19.23
CA VAL A 488 12.34 10.39 18.42
C VAL A 488 13.55 10.32 19.32
N ILE A 489 14.60 9.66 18.83
CA ILE A 489 15.89 9.48 19.50
C ILE A 489 16.95 10.06 18.58
N TYR A 490 17.71 11.01 19.11
CA TYR A 490 18.84 11.64 18.42
C TYR A 490 20.12 10.94 18.81
N LYS A 491 20.87 10.43 17.84
CA LYS A 491 22.19 9.86 18.04
C LYS A 491 23.23 10.99 18.05
N MET A 492 23.97 11.13 19.13
CA MET A 492 25.02 12.11 19.28
C MET A 492 26.37 11.42 19.52
N PRO A 493 27.26 11.34 18.51
CA PRO A 493 28.55 10.69 18.68
C PRO A 493 29.35 11.27 19.86
N GLY A 494 29.73 10.41 20.80
CA GLY A 494 30.48 10.81 22.00
C GLY A 494 29.63 11.38 23.15
N TYR A 495 28.31 11.44 23.01
CA TYR A 495 27.38 11.89 24.05
C TYR A 495 26.21 10.90 24.21
N ALA A 496 25.49 11.04 25.32
CA ALA A 496 24.27 10.28 25.52
C ALA A 496 23.18 10.69 24.50
N ASP A 497 22.40 9.71 24.02
CA ASP A 497 21.26 9.96 23.13
C ASP A 497 20.24 10.89 23.80
N SER A 498 19.73 11.87 23.08
CA SER A 498 18.60 12.69 23.53
C SER A 498 17.28 12.19 22.94
N ARG A 499 16.15 12.60 23.54
CA ARG A 499 14.82 12.09 23.18
C ARG A 499 13.75 13.16 23.31
N ASP A 500 12.86 13.21 22.33
CA ASP A 500 11.64 14.01 22.39
C ASP A 500 10.40 13.15 22.24
N LYS A 501 9.38 13.41 23.07
CA LYS A 501 8.10 12.68 23.05
C LYS A 501 6.96 13.63 22.74
N LEU A 502 6.12 13.23 21.79
CA LEU A 502 4.93 13.97 21.39
C LEU A 502 3.68 13.13 21.62
N HIS A 503 2.62 13.77 22.10
CA HIS A 503 1.32 13.13 22.29
C HIS A 503 0.22 14.06 21.81
N SER A 504 -0.82 13.54 21.18
CA SER A 504 -2.00 14.32 20.78
C SER A 504 -3.28 13.52 20.89
N ALA A 505 -4.38 14.24 21.11
CA ALA A 505 -5.73 13.74 20.92
C ALA A 505 -6.46 14.64 19.91
N GLY A 506 -7.42 14.08 19.20
CA GLY A 506 -8.13 14.86 18.20
C GLY A 506 -9.45 14.26 17.78
N VAL A 507 -10.21 15.07 17.06
CA VAL A 507 -11.44 14.68 16.38
C VAL A 507 -11.34 15.09 14.92
N GLY A 508 -11.93 14.31 14.03
CA GLY A 508 -11.91 14.62 12.61
C GLY A 508 -13.12 14.10 11.87
N ALA A 509 -13.33 14.61 10.69
CA ALA A 509 -14.36 14.14 9.79
C ALA A 509 -13.85 14.11 8.35
N VAL A 510 -14.29 13.13 7.60
CA VAL A 510 -14.12 13.02 6.16
C VAL A 510 -15.50 12.97 5.53
N LEU A 511 -15.74 13.78 4.50
CA LEU A 511 -16.97 13.78 3.71
C LEU A 511 -16.63 13.38 2.26
N TYR A 512 -17.32 12.38 1.74
CA TYR A 512 -17.28 11.98 0.33
C TYR A 512 -18.37 12.78 -0.42
N ALA A 513 -18.07 14.03 -0.76
CA ALA A 513 -19.05 15.03 -1.19
C ALA A 513 -19.70 14.70 -2.55
N PHE A 514 -18.86 14.36 -3.55
CA PHE A 514 -19.30 13.99 -4.90
C PHE A 514 -18.44 12.84 -5.41
N LYS A 515 -18.81 12.25 -6.56
CA LYS A 515 -17.97 11.23 -7.19
C LYS A 515 -16.57 11.79 -7.42
N GLY A 516 -15.58 11.19 -6.73
CA GLY A 516 -14.17 11.60 -6.79
C GLY A 516 -13.81 12.82 -5.93
N VAL A 517 -14.73 13.48 -5.23
CA VAL A 517 -14.44 14.65 -4.36
C VAL A 517 -14.52 14.26 -2.90
N THR A 518 -13.46 14.53 -2.16
CA THR A 518 -13.35 14.27 -0.73
C THR A 518 -12.92 15.53 0.01
N ALA A 519 -13.56 15.85 1.12
CA ALA A 519 -13.17 16.91 2.02
C ALA A 519 -12.91 16.34 3.41
N SER A 520 -11.85 16.80 4.09
CA SER A 520 -11.57 16.39 5.46
C SER A 520 -11.16 17.56 6.33
N ILE A 521 -11.50 17.45 7.61
CA ILE A 521 -11.07 18.36 8.67
C ILE A 521 -10.66 17.53 9.87
N ASP A 522 -9.55 17.90 10.51
CA ASP A 522 -9.08 17.33 11.78
C ASP A 522 -8.73 18.46 12.74
N LEU A 523 -9.17 18.32 13.96
CA LEU A 523 -8.85 19.19 15.10
C LEU A 523 -8.04 18.35 16.09
N ALA A 524 -6.85 18.79 16.43
CA ALA A 524 -5.98 18.07 17.35
C ALA A 524 -5.40 18.99 18.42
N THR A 525 -5.24 18.44 19.63
CA THR A 525 -4.62 19.12 20.76
C THR A 525 -3.46 18.31 21.32
N ALA A 526 -2.39 18.99 21.71
CA ALA A 526 -1.25 18.38 22.38
C ALA A 526 -1.65 17.92 23.78
N LEU A 527 -1.15 16.74 24.17
CA LEU A 527 -1.34 16.17 25.50
C LEU A 527 -0.02 16.21 26.28
N GLY A 528 -0.10 16.62 27.56
CA GLY A 528 1.06 16.71 28.45
C GLY A 528 1.87 18.01 28.26
N ASN A 529 2.74 18.28 29.22
CA ASN A 529 3.51 19.55 29.30
C ASN A 529 5.02 19.37 29.05
N ARG A 530 5.47 18.17 28.69
CA ARG A 530 6.92 17.87 28.56
C ARG A 530 7.56 18.46 27.31
N TYR A 531 6.82 18.51 26.20
CA TYR A 531 7.28 19.11 24.96
C TYR A 531 6.38 20.29 24.60
N LYS A 532 6.96 21.46 24.42
CA LYS A 532 6.27 22.64 23.91
C LYS A 532 6.52 22.74 22.41
N ALA A 533 5.43 22.87 21.64
CA ALA A 533 5.56 23.10 20.20
C ALA A 533 6.44 24.33 19.95
N ALA A 534 7.34 24.25 19.00
CA ALA A 534 8.32 25.30 18.73
C ALA A 534 7.67 26.63 18.32
N ASP A 535 6.45 26.62 17.77
CA ASP A 535 5.65 27.81 17.46
C ASP A 535 4.67 28.20 18.60
N GLY A 536 4.77 27.55 19.75
CA GLY A 536 3.93 27.83 20.93
C GLY A 536 2.46 27.41 20.82
N GLN A 537 2.05 26.75 19.72
CA GLN A 537 0.66 26.34 19.50
C GLN A 537 0.41 24.92 19.98
N ASN A 538 -0.59 24.76 20.86
CA ASN A 538 -0.99 23.44 21.38
C ASN A 538 -2.17 22.82 20.61
N HIS A 539 -2.80 23.56 19.71
CA HIS A 539 -3.96 23.13 18.94
C HIS A 539 -3.71 23.32 17.44
N ARG A 540 -4.20 22.38 16.62
CA ARG A 540 -4.08 22.47 15.18
C ARG A 540 -5.35 22.06 14.48
N VAL A 541 -5.58 22.73 13.36
CA VAL A 541 -6.65 22.41 12.40
C VAL A 541 -6.00 22.04 11.09
N TRP A 542 -6.29 20.83 10.62
CA TRP A 542 -5.89 20.36 9.32
C TRP A 542 -7.10 20.27 8.40
N MET A 543 -6.98 20.79 7.20
CA MET A 543 -8.01 20.76 6.18
C MET A 543 -7.43 20.22 4.88
N ASN A 544 -8.21 19.39 4.20
CA ASN A 544 -7.87 18.92 2.87
C ASN A 544 -9.14 18.77 2.03
N VAL A 545 -9.09 19.28 0.81
CA VAL A 545 -10.09 19.05 -0.22
C VAL A 545 -9.39 18.47 -1.43
N SER A 546 -9.83 17.33 -1.89
CA SER A 546 -9.24 16.66 -3.05
C SER A 546 -10.30 16.22 -4.04
N ALA A 547 -9.97 16.25 -5.32
CA ALA A 547 -10.76 15.70 -6.40
C ALA A 547 -9.94 14.73 -7.22
N SER A 548 -10.53 13.59 -7.62
CA SER A 548 -9.91 12.56 -8.46
C SER A 548 -10.82 12.19 -9.63
N PHE A 549 -10.26 11.89 -10.80
CA PHE A 549 -10.97 11.55 -12.02
C PHE A 549 -10.30 10.43 -12.82
#